data_3192a9fa4839706a77c139cc96b357d5
#
_entry.id   3192a9fa4839706a77c139cc96b357d5
#
_cell.length_a   1.000
_cell.length_b   1.000
_cell.length_c   1.000
_cell.angle_alpha   90.00
_cell.angle_beta   90.00
_cell.angle_gamma   90.00
#
_symmetry.space_group_name_H-M   'P 1'
#
loop_
_entity.id
_entity.type
_entity.pdbx_description
1 polymer ?
#
loop_
_entity_poly.entity_id
_entity_poly.type
_entity_poly.pdbx_seq_one_letter_code
_entity_poly.pdbx_strand_id
1 'polypeptide(L)'
;ADHIEATDASQEMIEQAKQGVKSAKLYFSVQDMFHLPYADESFDVVIVANALHIVPEPEKALPEIRRVLKDDGVLVAPTFTHADNAFFGKVKAFFMKLAGFPLHSKWTSHEYLAFLRENGWTVQKSTVLKASFPLAYAECVKSEG
;
A
#
# COMPACT_ATOMS: atom_id res chain seq x y z
N ALA A 1 -13.83 0.64 13.55
CA ALA A 1 -13.69 -0.74 13.09
C ALA A 1 -13.84 -1.71 14.24
N ASP A 2 -14.52 -2.81 14.01
CA ASP A 2 -14.73 -3.83 15.05
C ASP A 2 -13.63 -4.90 15.03
N HIS A 3 -12.98 -5.07 13.88
CA HIS A 3 -11.95 -6.08 13.68
C HIS A 3 -10.94 -5.56 12.66
N ILE A 4 -9.66 -5.63 13.01
CA ILE A 4 -8.56 -5.18 12.15
C ILE A 4 -7.50 -6.27 12.06
N GLU A 5 -7.19 -6.70 10.84
CA GLU A 5 -6.06 -7.58 10.57
C GLU A 5 -4.88 -6.72 10.15
N ALA A 6 -3.81 -6.73 10.94
CA ALA A 6 -2.59 -5.98 10.64
C ALA A 6 -1.50 -6.97 10.24
N THR A 7 -1.03 -6.86 9.01
CA THR A 7 -0.11 -7.84 8.43
C THR A 7 1.14 -7.20 7.86
N ASP A 8 2.22 -7.97 7.85
CA ASP A 8 3.47 -7.60 7.20
C ASP A 8 4.19 -8.89 6.82
N ALA A 9 5.04 -8.81 5.80
CA ALA A 9 5.86 -9.97 5.40
C ALA A 9 7.02 -10.22 6.37
N SER A 10 7.35 -9.25 7.20
CA SER A 10 8.47 -9.29 8.14
C SER A 10 8.00 -9.60 9.56
N GLN A 11 8.52 -10.67 10.16
CA GLN A 11 8.27 -11.02 11.56
C GLN A 11 8.72 -9.89 12.48
N GLU A 12 9.85 -9.27 12.18
CA GLU A 12 10.41 -8.18 12.98
C GLU A 12 9.48 -6.97 13.01
N MET A 13 8.90 -6.60 11.88
CA MET A 13 7.95 -5.48 11.80
C MET A 13 6.68 -5.77 12.59
N ILE A 14 6.19 -7.00 12.55
CA ILE A 14 5.03 -7.41 13.34
C ILE A 14 5.33 -7.33 14.85
N GLU A 15 6.52 -7.77 15.26
CA GLU A 15 6.93 -7.67 16.66
C GLU A 15 6.99 -6.22 17.14
N GLN A 16 7.52 -5.32 16.33
CA GLN A 16 7.57 -3.88 16.64
C GLN A 16 6.17 -3.28 16.71
N ALA A 17 5.29 -3.65 15.79
CA ALA A 17 3.91 -3.15 15.77
C ALA A 17 3.14 -3.57 17.03
N LYS A 18 3.32 -4.79 17.50
CA LYS A 18 2.68 -5.29 18.72
C LYS A 18 3.09 -4.47 19.95
N GLN A 19 4.32 -3.98 19.98
CA GLN A 19 4.82 -3.16 21.09
C GLN A 19 4.23 -1.76 21.08
N GLY A 20 3.96 -1.21 19.88
CA GLY A 20 3.50 0.16 19.72
C GLY A 20 2.01 0.38 19.87
N VAL A 21 1.21 -0.61 19.52
CA VAL A 21 -0.26 -0.49 19.54
C VAL A 21 -0.86 -1.71 20.20
N LYS A 22 -1.65 -1.48 21.24
CA LYS A 22 -2.37 -2.54 21.96
C LYS A 22 -3.87 -2.28 21.89
N SER A 23 -4.59 -3.13 21.19
CA SER A 23 -6.04 -3.07 21.09
C SER A 23 -6.60 -4.48 20.94
N ALA A 24 -7.70 -4.76 21.60
CA ALA A 24 -8.39 -6.03 21.48
C ALA A 24 -8.98 -6.28 20.09
N LYS A 25 -9.06 -5.23 19.27
CA LYS A 25 -9.59 -5.29 17.90
C LYS A 25 -8.53 -5.61 16.86
N LEU A 26 -7.25 -5.54 17.23
CA LEU A 26 -6.11 -5.73 16.33
C LEU A 26 -5.56 -7.15 16.44
N TYR A 27 -5.43 -7.78 15.30
CA TYR A 27 -4.82 -9.10 15.15
C TYR A 27 -3.62 -8.98 14.24
N PHE A 28 -2.44 -9.28 14.75
CA PHE A 28 -1.18 -9.16 14.01
C PHE A 28 -0.76 -10.52 13.47
N SER A 29 -0.34 -10.55 12.21
CA SER A 29 0.20 -11.77 11.62
C SER A 29 1.19 -11.47 10.50
N VAL A 30 2.12 -12.42 10.29
CA VAL A 30 3.03 -12.38 9.14
C VAL A 30 2.31 -12.99 7.96
N GLN A 31 2.11 -12.20 6.89
CA GLN A 31 1.41 -12.65 5.69
C GLN A 31 2.08 -12.14 4.44
N ASP A 32 1.93 -12.88 3.38
CA ASP A 32 2.36 -12.50 2.05
C ASP A 32 1.17 -11.86 1.32
N MET A 33 1.35 -10.60 0.87
CA MET A 33 0.27 -9.87 0.19
C MET A 33 -0.12 -10.49 -1.16
N PHE A 34 0.70 -11.39 -1.69
CA PHE A 34 0.38 -12.13 -2.92
C PHE A 34 -0.50 -13.35 -2.66
N HIS A 35 -0.60 -13.81 -1.41
CA HIS A 35 -1.34 -14.99 -0.99
C HIS A 35 -1.92 -14.77 0.40
N LEU A 36 -3.08 -14.11 0.45
CA LEU A 36 -3.72 -13.79 1.72
C LEU A 36 -4.62 -14.93 2.20
N PRO A 37 -4.54 -15.33 3.49
CA PRO A 37 -5.30 -16.47 4.02
C PRO A 37 -6.73 -16.12 4.39
N TYR A 38 -7.32 -15.14 3.72
CA TYR A 38 -8.66 -14.65 4.01
C TYR A 38 -9.62 -15.06 2.90
N ALA A 39 -10.89 -15.27 3.26
CA ALA A 39 -11.93 -15.60 2.30
C ALA A 39 -12.21 -14.42 1.37
N ASP A 40 -12.83 -14.70 0.23
CA ASP A 40 -13.28 -13.67 -0.70
C ASP A 40 -14.22 -12.71 0.01
N GLU A 41 -14.12 -11.43 -0.31
CA GLU A 41 -15.03 -10.38 0.19
C GLU A 41 -15.14 -10.34 1.72
N SER A 42 -13.99 -10.49 2.41
CA SER A 42 -13.93 -10.50 3.88
C SER A 42 -13.87 -9.10 4.49
N PHE A 43 -13.41 -8.11 3.74
CA PHE A 43 -13.08 -6.79 4.28
C PHE A 43 -13.86 -5.67 3.61
N ASP A 44 -14.29 -4.71 4.42
CA ASP A 44 -14.91 -3.48 3.94
C ASP A 44 -13.87 -2.47 3.46
N VAL A 45 -12.70 -2.47 4.07
CA VAL A 45 -11.60 -1.57 3.76
C VAL A 45 -10.28 -2.35 3.81
N VAL A 46 -9.46 -2.17 2.79
CA VAL A 46 -8.08 -2.68 2.78
C VAL A 46 -7.14 -1.47 2.67
N ILE A 47 -6.16 -1.40 3.55
CA ILE A 47 -5.15 -0.35 3.53
C ILE A 47 -3.82 -0.98 3.15
N VAL A 48 -3.21 -0.50 2.07
CA VAL A 48 -1.89 -0.93 1.62
C VAL A 48 -0.96 0.28 1.68
N ALA A 49 -0.25 0.41 2.78
CA ALA A 49 0.57 1.59 3.04
C ALA A 49 2.03 1.30 2.72
N ASN A 50 2.60 2.09 1.82
CA ASN A 50 4.03 2.06 1.48
C ASN A 50 4.57 0.68 1.10
N ALA A 51 3.76 -0.15 0.48
CA ALA A 51 4.14 -1.52 0.14
C ALA A 51 4.31 -1.75 -1.36
N LEU A 52 3.44 -1.17 -2.19
CA LEU A 52 3.42 -1.47 -3.62
C LEU A 52 4.69 -1.05 -4.36
N HIS A 53 5.39 -0.03 -3.88
CA HIS A 53 6.61 0.45 -4.52
C HIS A 53 7.85 -0.35 -4.15
N ILE A 54 7.78 -1.20 -3.12
CA ILE A 54 8.94 -1.99 -2.66
C ILE A 54 8.86 -3.47 -3.02
N VAL A 55 7.69 -3.95 -3.45
CA VAL A 55 7.55 -5.36 -3.85
C VAL A 55 7.84 -5.53 -5.34
N PRO A 56 8.40 -6.68 -5.76
CA PRO A 56 8.51 -6.99 -7.18
C PRO A 56 7.13 -7.32 -7.73
N GLU A 57 6.88 -6.92 -8.97
CA GLU A 57 5.63 -7.22 -9.68
C GLU A 57 4.38 -6.84 -8.87
N PRO A 58 4.23 -5.56 -8.46
CA PRO A 58 3.11 -5.14 -7.61
C PRO A 58 1.75 -5.37 -8.24
N GLU A 59 1.67 -5.44 -9.56
CA GLU A 59 0.44 -5.75 -10.30
C GLU A 59 -0.12 -7.13 -9.95
N LYS A 60 0.71 -8.02 -9.41
CA LYS A 60 0.27 -9.36 -9.00
C LYS A 60 -0.34 -9.36 -7.59
N ALA A 61 -0.06 -8.35 -6.79
CA ALA A 61 -0.66 -8.21 -5.47
C ALA A 61 -2.09 -7.68 -5.53
N LEU A 62 -2.39 -6.83 -6.51
CA LEU A 62 -3.69 -6.18 -6.63
C LEU A 62 -4.86 -7.15 -6.84
N PRO A 63 -4.75 -8.23 -7.64
CA PRO A 63 -5.84 -9.20 -7.74
C PRO A 63 -6.17 -9.86 -6.40
N GLU A 64 -5.19 -10.14 -5.56
CA GLU A 64 -5.41 -10.75 -4.25
C GLU A 64 -6.10 -9.77 -3.30
N ILE A 65 -5.69 -8.51 -3.31
CA ILE A 65 -6.34 -7.44 -2.55
C ILE A 65 -7.80 -7.29 -2.99
N ARG A 66 -8.03 -7.32 -4.31
CA ARG A 66 -9.37 -7.24 -4.88
C ARG A 66 -10.25 -8.40 -4.42
N ARG A 67 -9.69 -9.59 -4.36
CA ARG A 67 -10.41 -10.80 -3.94
C ARG A 67 -10.95 -10.68 -2.51
N VAL A 68 -10.11 -10.22 -1.58
CA VAL A 68 -10.49 -10.14 -0.16
C VAL A 68 -11.34 -8.91 0.17
N LEU A 69 -11.37 -7.92 -0.71
CA LEU A 69 -12.17 -6.71 -0.53
C LEU A 69 -13.59 -6.95 -1.05
N LYS A 70 -14.59 -6.50 -0.31
CA LYS A 70 -15.99 -6.55 -0.76
C LYS A 70 -16.18 -5.68 -2.00
N ASP A 71 -17.21 -5.99 -2.80
CA ASP A 71 -17.47 -5.27 -4.05
C ASP A 71 -17.74 -3.77 -3.84
N ASP A 72 -18.33 -3.42 -2.71
CA ASP A 72 -18.56 -2.03 -2.31
C ASP A 72 -17.47 -1.49 -1.37
N GLY A 73 -16.38 -2.23 -1.21
CA GLY A 73 -15.28 -1.87 -0.33
C GLY A 73 -14.37 -0.80 -0.90
N VAL A 74 -13.52 -0.27 -0.04
CA VAL A 74 -12.58 0.80 -0.39
C VAL A 74 -11.14 0.33 -0.16
N LEU A 75 -10.31 0.54 -1.16
CA LEU A 75 -8.86 0.38 -1.06
C LEU A 75 -8.25 1.74 -0.76
N VAL A 76 -7.50 1.83 0.33
CA VAL A 76 -6.72 3.01 0.68
C VAL A 76 -5.24 2.66 0.48
N ALA A 77 -4.58 3.35 -0.44
CA ALA A 77 -3.24 2.96 -0.89
C ALA A 77 -2.26 4.14 -0.88
N PRO A 78 -1.85 4.60 0.32
CA PRO A 78 -0.82 5.62 0.39
C PRO A 78 0.56 5.03 0.08
N THR A 79 1.35 5.72 -0.74
CA THR A 79 2.71 5.29 -1.05
C THR A 79 3.62 6.50 -1.29
N PHE A 80 4.88 6.35 -0.93
CA PHE A 80 5.88 7.36 -1.25
C PHE A 80 6.13 7.34 -2.77
N THR A 81 6.23 8.54 -3.34
CA THR A 81 6.47 8.71 -4.77
C THR A 81 7.68 9.61 -4.99
N HIS A 82 8.21 9.57 -6.21
CA HIS A 82 9.26 10.49 -6.61
C HIS A 82 8.64 11.83 -6.97
N ALA A 83 9.26 12.91 -6.50
CA ALA A 83 8.91 14.23 -6.99
C ALA A 83 9.28 14.32 -8.48
N ASP A 84 8.50 15.08 -9.23
CA ASP A 84 8.79 15.34 -10.65
C ASP A 84 10.08 16.14 -10.85
N ASN A 85 10.72 16.53 -9.75
CA ASN A 85 11.95 17.29 -9.71
C ASN A 85 13.13 16.33 -9.52
N ALA A 86 14.06 16.32 -10.47
CA ALA A 86 15.21 15.42 -10.47
C ALA A 86 16.11 15.58 -9.23
N PHE A 87 16.17 16.78 -8.65
CA PHE A 87 16.95 17.04 -7.43
C PHE A 87 16.36 16.30 -6.23
N PHE A 88 15.06 16.40 -6.01
CA PHE A 88 14.38 15.67 -4.94
C PHE A 88 14.46 14.16 -5.16
N GLY A 89 14.40 13.71 -6.41
CA GLY A 89 14.54 12.30 -6.74
C GLY A 89 15.88 11.72 -6.31
N LYS A 90 16.97 12.49 -6.52
CA LYS A 90 18.32 12.06 -6.12
C LYS A 90 18.49 12.01 -4.60
N VAL A 91 17.99 13.02 -3.89
CA VAL A 91 18.05 13.08 -2.42
C VAL A 91 17.24 11.93 -1.82
N LYS A 92 16.07 11.67 -2.35
CA LYS A 92 15.19 10.60 -1.92
C LYS A 92 15.83 9.24 -2.15
N ALA A 93 16.37 9.00 -3.33
CA ALA A 93 17.06 7.74 -3.65
C ALA A 93 18.25 7.50 -2.72
N PHE A 94 18.98 8.55 -2.39
CA PHE A 94 20.10 8.49 -1.46
C PHE A 94 19.64 8.08 -0.05
N PHE A 95 18.58 8.72 0.48
CA PHE A 95 18.04 8.38 1.80
C PHE A 95 17.47 6.97 1.85
N MET A 96 16.78 6.54 0.81
CA MET A 96 16.20 5.20 0.77
C MET A 96 17.27 4.11 0.62
N LYS A 97 18.34 4.42 -0.07
CA LYS A 97 19.52 3.54 -0.15
C LYS A 97 20.18 3.39 1.22
N LEU A 98 20.29 4.48 1.98
CA LEU A 98 20.81 4.44 3.34
C LEU A 98 19.93 3.64 4.29
N ALA A 99 18.61 3.71 4.10
CA ALA A 99 17.64 2.98 4.90
C ALA A 99 17.54 1.49 4.51
N GLY A 100 18.20 1.08 3.42
CA GLY A 100 18.21 -0.31 2.97
C GLY A 100 16.93 -0.78 2.31
N PHE A 101 16.05 0.11 1.88
CA PHE A 101 14.83 -0.25 1.18
C PHE A 101 15.08 -0.38 -0.33
N PRO A 102 14.87 -1.57 -0.92
CA PRO A 102 14.91 -1.70 -2.36
C PRO A 102 13.70 -1.03 -2.99
N LEU A 103 13.93 -0.17 -3.97
CA LEU A 103 12.87 0.46 -4.74
C LEU A 103 12.68 -0.33 -6.03
N HIS A 104 11.67 -1.19 -6.07
CA HIS A 104 11.35 -1.94 -7.28
C HIS A 104 10.56 -1.09 -8.27
N SER A 105 9.71 -0.20 -7.78
CA SER A 105 8.94 0.69 -8.63
C SER A 105 9.19 2.15 -8.24
N LYS A 106 9.52 2.96 -9.24
CA LYS A 106 9.82 4.39 -9.06
C LYS A 106 8.75 5.21 -9.76
N TRP A 107 7.65 5.43 -9.07
CA TRP A 107 6.54 6.22 -9.61
C TRP A 107 6.60 7.67 -9.17
N THR A 108 6.23 8.58 -10.08
CA THR A 108 5.70 9.86 -9.67
C THR A 108 4.27 9.63 -9.15
N SER A 109 3.68 10.62 -8.50
CA SER A 109 2.29 10.50 -8.03
C SER A 109 1.34 10.21 -9.19
N HIS A 110 1.55 10.87 -10.33
CA HIS A 110 0.73 10.68 -11.52
C HIS A 110 0.85 9.25 -12.07
N GLU A 111 2.07 8.73 -12.15
CA GLU A 111 2.32 7.37 -12.62
C GLU A 111 1.73 6.32 -11.69
N TYR A 112 1.78 6.56 -10.38
CA TYR A 112 1.19 5.65 -9.41
C TYR A 112 -0.32 5.55 -9.55
N LEU A 113 -0.99 6.69 -9.72
CA LEU A 113 -2.45 6.69 -9.93
C LEU A 113 -2.81 5.99 -11.24
N ALA A 114 -2.02 6.20 -12.30
CA ALA A 114 -2.20 5.50 -13.58
C ALA A 114 -2.06 3.99 -13.40
N PHE A 115 -1.07 3.55 -12.63
CA PHE A 115 -0.86 2.13 -12.31
C PHE A 115 -2.09 1.52 -11.65
N LEU A 116 -2.69 2.19 -10.67
CA LEU A 116 -3.90 1.71 -10.03
C LEU A 116 -5.07 1.61 -11.01
N ARG A 117 -5.25 2.60 -11.87
CA ARG A 117 -6.32 2.61 -12.88
C ARG A 117 -6.15 1.49 -13.91
N GLU A 118 -4.92 1.26 -14.35
CA GLU A 118 -4.61 0.20 -15.33
C GLU A 118 -4.81 -1.20 -14.76
N ASN A 119 -4.81 -1.34 -13.44
CA ASN A 119 -4.98 -2.62 -12.76
C ASN A 119 -6.37 -2.82 -12.17
N GLY A 120 -7.36 -2.13 -12.69
CA GLY A 120 -8.77 -2.39 -12.39
C GLY A 120 -9.34 -1.62 -11.21
N TRP A 121 -8.74 -0.47 -10.88
CA TRP A 121 -9.19 0.37 -9.78
C TRP A 121 -9.65 1.74 -10.27
N THR A 122 -10.75 2.22 -9.71
CA THR A 122 -11.24 3.58 -9.94
C THR A 122 -10.80 4.45 -8.76
N VAL A 123 -9.98 5.45 -9.04
CA VAL A 123 -9.50 6.38 -8.01
C VAL A 123 -10.59 7.41 -7.76
N GLN A 124 -11.22 7.36 -6.60
CA GLN A 124 -12.28 8.30 -6.21
C GLN A 124 -11.73 9.57 -5.60
N LYS A 125 -10.68 9.45 -4.79
CA LYS A 125 -10.00 10.57 -4.16
C LYS A 125 -8.51 10.36 -4.24
N SER A 126 -7.77 11.42 -4.52
CA SER A 126 -6.33 11.39 -4.48
C SER A 126 -5.79 12.75 -4.07
N THR A 127 -4.65 12.72 -3.40
CA THR A 127 -3.92 13.93 -3.05
C THR A 127 -2.45 13.58 -2.90
N VAL A 128 -1.60 14.59 -3.00
CA VAL A 128 -0.17 14.46 -2.73
C VAL A 128 0.12 15.23 -1.45
N LEU A 129 0.51 14.52 -0.42
CA LEU A 129 0.87 15.11 0.85
C LEU A 129 2.34 15.51 0.80
N LYS A 130 2.61 16.77 1.11
CA LYS A 130 3.98 17.30 1.16
C LYS A 130 4.53 17.07 2.55
N ALA A 131 5.32 16.02 2.69
CA ALA A 131 6.10 15.75 3.88
C ALA A 131 7.57 15.80 3.48
N SER A 132 8.45 15.18 4.28
CA SER A 132 9.87 15.02 3.91
C SER A 132 10.01 14.32 2.55
N PHE A 133 9.03 13.49 2.20
CA PHE A 133 8.90 12.86 0.89
C PHE A 133 7.48 13.06 0.39
N PRO A 134 7.26 13.23 -0.94
CA PRO A 134 5.91 13.25 -1.46
C PRO A 134 5.21 11.92 -1.21
N LEU A 135 4.03 11.97 -0.61
CA LEU A 135 3.21 10.80 -0.37
C LEU A 135 1.95 10.93 -1.22
N ALA A 136 1.80 10.03 -2.18
CA ALA A 136 0.57 9.95 -2.94
C ALA A 136 -0.47 9.16 -2.14
N TYR A 137 -1.61 9.76 -1.91
CA TYR A 137 -2.73 9.16 -1.22
C TYR A 137 -3.83 8.87 -2.23
N ALA A 138 -4.37 7.68 -2.20
CA ALA A 138 -5.45 7.29 -3.11
C ALA A 138 -6.50 6.48 -2.38
N GLU A 139 -7.77 6.83 -2.59
CA GLU A 139 -8.92 6.03 -2.20
C GLU A 139 -9.56 5.48 -3.47
N CYS A 140 -9.66 4.17 -3.55
CA CYS A 140 -10.08 3.48 -4.76
C CYS A 140 -11.24 2.54 -4.49
N VAL A 141 -12.06 2.34 -5.52
CA VAL A 141 -13.08 1.29 -5.55
C VAL A 141 -12.80 0.38 -6.74
N LYS A 142 -13.36 -0.81 -6.73
CA LYS A 142 -13.23 -1.73 -7.86
C LYS A 142 -13.86 -1.12 -9.10
N SER A 143 -13.13 -1.15 -10.21
CA SER A 143 -13.69 -0.75 -11.50
C SER A 143 -14.67 -1.81 -11.99
N GLU A 144 -15.76 -1.35 -12.58
CA GLU A 144 -16.71 -2.23 -13.25
C GLU A 144 -16.11 -2.73 -14.57
N GLY A 145 -16.39 -3.95 -14.90
CA GLY A 145 -15.94 -4.57 -16.14
C GLY A 145 -15.12 -5.80 -15.94
#